data_a34b4766552b6e6fc831b39d5feb9601
#
_entry.id   a34b4766552b6e6fc831b39d5feb9601
#
_cell.length_a   1.000
_cell.length_b   1.000
_cell.length_c   1.000
_cell.angle_alpha   90.00
_cell.angle_beta   90.00
_cell.angle_gamma   90.00
#
_symmetry.space_group_name_H-M   'P 1'
#
loop_
_entity.id
_entity.type
_entity.pdbx_description
1 polymer ?
#
loop_
_entity_poly.entity_id
_entity_poly.type
_entity_poly.pdbx_seq_one_letter_code
_entity_poly.pdbx_strand_id
1 'polypeptide(L)'
;MLDKNSDILEKLVHINRITKVVKGGRKFGFSALVVVGNKIGKIGIAHAKAKQVPDAIKKANELARRNLIQIPLREGRTIHHDIYGKDGAGKIKLRAAPKGTGIIAGGPVRAVCEVLGIKDIVAKSLGTANPHNVIRACMKALLKQNSPKNISLMRNKKISEIIEKRG
;
A
#
# COMPACT_ATOMS: atom_id res chain seq x y z
N MET A 1 -20.26 21.51 -0.94
CA MET A 1 -19.00 20.85 -1.34
C MET A 1 -18.34 20.33 -0.06
N LEU A 2 -18.40 19.03 0.17
CA LEU A 2 -17.82 18.43 1.38
C LEU A 2 -16.29 18.42 1.22
N ASP A 3 -15.57 18.98 2.17
CA ASP A 3 -14.13 19.03 2.23
C ASP A 3 -13.54 17.61 2.24
N LYS A 4 -13.10 17.17 1.07
CA LYS A 4 -12.54 15.82 0.82
C LYS A 4 -11.12 15.62 1.37
N ASN A 5 -10.62 16.52 2.21
CA ASN A 5 -9.23 16.53 2.67
C ASN A 5 -9.01 16.19 4.16
N SER A 6 -10.07 15.90 4.92
CA SER A 6 -9.99 15.92 6.39
C SER A 6 -9.39 14.70 7.07
N ASP A 7 -9.23 13.53 6.39
CA ASP A 7 -8.74 12.32 7.09
C ASP A 7 -7.64 11.57 6.33
N ILE A 8 -6.70 12.29 5.75
CA ILE A 8 -5.55 11.66 5.10
C ILE A 8 -4.51 11.30 6.17
N LEU A 9 -4.34 9.99 6.41
CA LEU A 9 -3.29 9.46 7.27
C LEU A 9 -2.00 9.30 6.49
N GLU A 10 -0.91 9.81 7.03
CA GLU A 10 0.44 9.69 6.49
C GLU A 10 1.29 8.81 7.39
N LYS A 11 1.99 7.83 6.81
CA LYS A 11 2.95 7.00 7.54
C LYS A 11 4.30 6.99 6.85
N LEU A 12 5.31 7.37 7.59
CA LEU A 12 6.69 7.18 7.21
C LEU A 12 7.07 5.71 7.39
N VAL A 13 7.54 5.08 6.31
CA VAL A 13 7.93 3.66 6.32
C VAL A 13 9.43 3.50 6.52
N HIS A 14 10.22 4.29 5.80
CA HIS A 14 11.67 4.15 5.84
C HIS A 14 12.38 5.45 5.49
N ILE A 15 13.48 5.72 6.21
CA ILE A 15 14.41 6.80 5.91
C ILE A 15 15.81 6.20 5.73
N ASN A 16 16.48 6.61 4.65
CA ASN A 16 17.87 6.26 4.41
C ASN A 16 18.71 7.52 4.20
N ARG A 17 19.90 7.54 4.79
CA ARG A 17 20.94 8.50 4.43
C ARG A 17 21.57 8.06 3.12
N ILE A 18 21.61 8.96 2.14
CA ILE A 18 22.19 8.74 0.83
C ILE A 18 23.39 9.65 0.61
N THR A 19 24.35 9.19 -0.18
CA THR A 19 25.54 9.95 -0.51
C THR A 19 25.73 10.01 -2.00
N LYS A 20 25.99 11.18 -2.53
CA LYS A 20 26.42 11.38 -3.91
C LYS A 20 27.89 11.80 -3.92
N VAL A 21 28.74 11.01 -4.57
CA VAL A 21 30.16 11.36 -4.78
C VAL A 21 30.24 12.35 -5.93
N VAL A 22 30.92 13.46 -5.73
CA VAL A 22 31.15 14.52 -6.72
C VAL A 22 32.64 14.86 -6.76
N LYS A 23 33.09 15.62 -7.77
CA LYS A 23 34.49 16.00 -7.99
C LYS A 23 35.17 16.62 -6.76
N GLY A 24 34.41 17.34 -5.91
CA GLY A 24 34.91 17.98 -4.68
C GLY A 24 34.66 17.19 -3.38
N GLY A 25 34.27 15.90 -3.44
CA GLY A 25 34.00 15.08 -2.25
C GLY A 25 32.61 14.43 -2.24
N ARG A 26 32.04 14.28 -1.04
CA ARG A 26 30.75 13.58 -0.82
C ARG A 26 29.65 14.55 -0.42
N LYS A 27 28.55 14.58 -1.16
CA LYS A 27 27.33 15.31 -0.79
C LYS A 27 26.32 14.35 -0.16
N PHE A 28 25.93 14.62 1.08
CA PHE A 28 24.94 13.83 1.81
C PHE A 28 23.52 14.33 1.55
N GLY A 29 22.57 13.43 1.65
CA GLY A 29 21.15 13.69 1.60
C GLY A 29 20.37 12.57 2.27
N PHE A 30 19.06 12.69 2.26
CA PHE A 30 18.14 11.72 2.84
C PHE A 30 17.08 11.32 1.83
N SER A 31 16.63 10.09 1.96
CA SER A 31 15.57 9.50 1.15
C SER A 31 14.49 9.03 2.09
N ALA A 32 13.25 9.49 1.88
CA ALA A 32 12.08 9.09 2.64
C ALA A 32 11.12 8.28 1.76
N LEU A 33 10.61 7.16 2.27
CA LEU A 33 9.54 6.35 1.70
C LEU A 33 8.30 6.52 2.56
N VAL A 34 7.23 7.03 1.96
CA VAL A 34 5.99 7.38 2.65
C VAL A 34 4.80 6.70 2.00
N VAL A 35 3.83 6.34 2.82
CA VAL A 35 2.52 5.84 2.42
C VAL A 35 1.44 6.77 2.96
N VAL A 36 0.50 7.14 2.11
CA VAL A 36 -0.59 8.08 2.42
C VAL A 36 -1.91 7.46 2.03
N GLY A 37 -2.95 7.62 2.83
CA GLY A 37 -4.30 7.13 2.49
C GLY A 37 -5.40 7.66 3.40
N ASN A 38 -6.63 7.31 3.07
CA ASN A 38 -7.83 7.87 3.72
C ASN A 38 -8.58 6.87 4.62
N LYS A 39 -8.00 5.71 4.93
CA LYS A 39 -8.66 4.62 5.67
C LYS A 39 -9.96 4.08 5.04
N ILE A 40 -10.31 4.51 3.83
CA ILE A 40 -11.54 4.15 3.11
C ILE A 40 -11.21 3.49 1.76
N GLY A 41 -10.01 2.94 1.63
CA GLY A 41 -9.57 2.24 0.43
C GLY A 41 -8.76 3.07 -0.57
N LYS A 42 -8.46 4.35 -0.33
CA LYS A 42 -7.51 5.12 -1.15
C LYS A 42 -6.13 5.07 -0.53
N ILE A 43 -5.12 4.84 -1.37
CA ILE A 43 -3.72 4.78 -0.95
C ILE A 43 -2.82 5.34 -2.03
N GLY A 44 -1.80 6.07 -1.61
CA GLY A 44 -0.71 6.56 -2.44
C GLY A 44 0.63 6.22 -1.81
N ILE A 45 1.63 5.95 -2.64
CA ILE A 45 3.00 5.67 -2.21
C ILE A 45 3.92 6.56 -2.96
N ALA A 46 4.86 7.17 -2.26
CA ALA A 46 5.92 7.92 -2.89
C ALA A 46 7.25 7.81 -2.14
N HIS A 47 8.27 8.08 -2.89
CA HIS A 47 9.64 8.14 -2.44
C HIS A 47 10.25 9.44 -2.92
N ALA A 48 10.86 10.21 -2.00
CA ALA A 48 11.53 11.45 -2.34
C ALA A 48 12.89 11.57 -1.66
N LYS A 49 13.72 12.44 -2.23
CA LYS A 49 15.08 12.74 -1.74
C LYS A 49 15.20 14.22 -1.50
N ALA A 50 15.86 14.61 -0.40
CA ALA A 50 16.20 15.99 -0.08
C ALA A 50 17.51 16.08 0.72
N LYS A 51 17.98 17.31 0.97
CA LYS A 51 19.16 17.52 1.81
C LYS A 51 18.87 17.29 3.29
N GLN A 52 17.66 17.59 3.73
CA GLN A 52 17.20 17.42 5.12
C GLN A 52 16.07 16.38 5.18
N VAL A 53 15.93 15.73 6.34
CA VAL A 53 14.88 14.72 6.57
C VAL A 53 13.47 15.28 6.44
N PRO A 54 13.11 16.40 7.11
CA PRO A 54 11.75 16.96 7.02
C PRO A 54 11.36 17.35 5.60
N ASP A 55 12.28 17.89 4.82
CA ASP A 55 12.03 18.23 3.41
C ASP A 55 11.79 16.97 2.55
N ALA A 56 12.54 15.90 2.80
CA ALA A 56 12.34 14.64 2.10
C ALA A 56 10.96 14.06 2.40
N ILE A 57 10.51 14.10 3.65
CA ILE A 57 9.19 13.63 4.08
C ILE A 57 8.09 14.49 3.45
N LYS A 58 8.18 15.82 3.55
CA LYS A 58 7.19 16.75 2.97
C LYS A 58 7.03 16.51 1.46
N LYS A 59 8.13 16.43 0.74
CA LYS A 59 8.14 16.16 -0.70
C LYS A 59 7.55 14.78 -1.03
N ALA A 60 7.85 13.75 -0.23
CA ALA A 60 7.29 12.42 -0.43
C ALA A 60 5.77 12.41 -0.18
N ASN A 61 5.28 13.08 0.85
CA ASN A 61 3.85 13.22 1.14
C ASN A 61 3.10 13.89 -0.01
N GLU A 62 3.61 15.00 -0.53
CA GLU A 62 2.99 15.70 -1.67
C GLU A 62 2.90 14.80 -2.90
N LEU A 63 3.97 14.06 -3.23
CA LEU A 63 3.97 13.10 -4.35
C LEU A 63 3.01 11.94 -4.12
N ALA A 64 2.92 11.42 -2.88
CA ALA A 64 2.00 10.33 -2.55
C ALA A 64 0.54 10.77 -2.65
N ARG A 65 0.21 11.99 -2.22
CA ARG A 65 -1.14 12.55 -2.34
C ARG A 65 -1.58 12.73 -3.80
N ARG A 66 -0.66 13.02 -4.72
CA ARG A 66 -0.96 13.12 -6.17
C ARG A 66 -1.23 11.75 -6.80
N ASN A 67 -0.67 10.69 -6.25
CA ASN A 67 -0.73 9.33 -6.80
C ASN A 67 -1.67 8.43 -5.98
N LEU A 68 -2.82 8.93 -5.54
CA LEU A 68 -3.81 8.15 -4.81
C LEU A 68 -4.56 7.20 -5.75
N ILE A 69 -4.59 5.92 -5.39
CA ILE A 69 -5.26 4.84 -6.12
C ILE A 69 -6.36 4.26 -5.22
N GLN A 70 -7.53 3.97 -5.79
CA GLN A 70 -8.63 3.31 -5.08
C GLN A 70 -8.47 1.79 -5.16
N ILE A 71 -8.51 1.14 -4.01
CA ILE A 71 -8.46 -0.32 -3.86
C ILE A 71 -9.80 -0.80 -3.30
N PRO A 72 -10.47 -1.77 -3.95
CA PRO A 72 -11.71 -2.31 -3.44
C PRO A 72 -11.45 -3.17 -2.20
N LEU A 73 -12.17 -2.91 -1.11
CA LEU A 73 -12.12 -3.69 0.12
C LEU A 73 -13.41 -4.46 0.32
N ARG A 74 -13.33 -5.66 0.89
CA ARG A 74 -14.49 -6.42 1.35
C ARG A 74 -14.96 -5.85 2.70
N GLU A 75 -16.21 -5.40 2.76
CA GLU A 75 -16.82 -4.82 3.97
C GLU A 75 -16.03 -3.62 4.57
N GLY A 76 -15.21 -2.93 3.76
CA GLY A 76 -14.29 -1.89 4.27
C GLY A 76 -13.26 -2.40 5.29
N ARG A 77 -13.05 -3.71 5.42
CA ARG A 77 -12.32 -4.36 6.52
C ARG A 77 -11.15 -5.22 6.06
N THR A 78 -11.31 -5.99 4.99
CA THR A 78 -10.33 -6.95 4.51
C THR A 78 -10.29 -7.02 2.98
N ILE A 79 -9.40 -7.83 2.43
CA ILE A 79 -9.30 -8.10 0.99
C ILE A 79 -10.34 -9.13 0.53
N HIS A 80 -10.67 -9.14 -0.77
CA HIS A 80 -11.69 -10.02 -1.33
C HIS A 80 -11.29 -11.49 -1.37
N HIS A 81 -10.02 -11.81 -1.61
CA HIS A 81 -9.47 -13.17 -1.68
C HIS A 81 -7.97 -13.16 -1.40
N ASP A 82 -7.39 -14.32 -1.17
CA ASP A 82 -5.95 -14.50 -1.01
C ASP A 82 -5.22 -14.09 -2.31
N ILE A 83 -4.13 -13.34 -2.17
CA ILE A 83 -3.41 -12.77 -3.31
C ILE A 83 -1.90 -12.92 -3.11
N TYR A 84 -1.24 -13.17 -4.23
CA TYR A 84 0.22 -13.15 -4.32
C TYR A 84 0.68 -11.99 -5.20
N GLY A 85 1.61 -11.20 -4.69
CA GLY A 85 2.23 -10.09 -5.40
C GLY A 85 3.73 -10.25 -5.53
N LYS A 86 4.27 -9.83 -6.66
CA LYS A 86 5.71 -9.81 -6.93
C LYS A 86 6.10 -8.49 -7.59
N ASP A 87 7.19 -7.89 -7.10
CA ASP A 87 7.84 -6.74 -7.72
C ASP A 87 9.35 -6.84 -7.53
N GLY A 88 10.07 -7.07 -8.65
CA GLY A 88 11.49 -7.39 -8.58
C GLY A 88 11.75 -8.61 -7.67
N ALA A 89 12.62 -8.44 -6.67
CA ALA A 89 12.92 -9.46 -5.65
C ALA A 89 11.87 -9.50 -4.52
N GLY A 90 10.96 -8.52 -4.44
CA GLY A 90 9.86 -8.49 -3.46
C GLY A 90 8.78 -9.49 -3.81
N LYS A 91 8.46 -10.39 -2.88
CA LYS A 91 7.37 -11.37 -2.99
C LYS A 91 6.53 -11.27 -1.73
N ILE A 92 5.21 -11.14 -1.88
CA ILE A 92 4.30 -11.03 -0.75
C ILE A 92 3.07 -11.91 -0.96
N LYS A 93 2.64 -12.56 0.11
CA LYS A 93 1.35 -13.27 0.17
C LYS A 93 0.44 -12.53 1.13
N LEU A 94 -0.75 -12.15 0.66
CA LEU A 94 -1.81 -11.54 1.44
C LEU A 94 -2.95 -12.53 1.55
N ARG A 95 -3.47 -12.73 2.76
CA ARG A 95 -4.61 -13.61 3.03
C ARG A 95 -5.72 -12.83 3.68
N ALA A 96 -6.93 -13.02 3.18
CA ALA A 96 -8.12 -12.50 3.83
C ALA A 96 -8.30 -13.14 5.21
N ALA A 97 -8.70 -12.34 6.19
CA ALA A 97 -8.85 -12.80 7.57
C ALA A 97 -10.27 -12.55 8.09
N PRO A 98 -10.77 -13.41 9.00
CA PRO A 98 -12.03 -13.20 9.68
C PRO A 98 -11.98 -11.97 10.60
N LYS A 99 -13.14 -11.50 11.01
CA LYS A 99 -13.28 -10.35 11.93
C LYS A 99 -12.60 -10.65 13.26
N GLY A 100 -11.79 -9.70 13.73
CA GLY A 100 -11.09 -9.81 15.02
C GLY A 100 -9.66 -10.35 14.93
N THR A 101 -9.18 -10.75 13.73
CA THR A 101 -7.79 -11.20 13.55
C THR A 101 -6.78 -10.07 13.71
N GLY A 102 -7.16 -8.83 13.33
CA GLY A 102 -6.25 -7.70 13.31
C GLY A 102 -5.27 -7.74 12.14
N ILE A 103 -4.30 -6.83 12.15
CA ILE A 103 -3.27 -6.73 11.10
C ILE A 103 -2.04 -7.54 11.53
N ILE A 104 -1.84 -8.71 10.93
CA ILE A 104 -0.66 -9.55 11.11
C ILE A 104 0.24 -9.38 9.89
N ALA A 105 1.18 -8.42 9.97
CA ALA A 105 2.05 -8.06 8.85
C ALA A 105 3.38 -7.49 9.32
N GLY A 106 4.42 -7.62 8.49
CA GLY A 106 5.70 -6.93 8.70
C GLY A 106 5.57 -5.41 8.56
N GLY A 107 6.47 -4.65 9.21
CA GLY A 107 6.40 -3.19 9.34
C GLY A 107 5.96 -2.42 8.08
N PRO A 108 6.64 -2.58 6.93
CA PRO A 108 6.27 -1.88 5.70
C PRO A 108 4.85 -2.20 5.22
N VAL A 109 4.45 -3.48 5.26
CA VAL A 109 3.11 -3.93 4.84
C VAL A 109 2.05 -3.50 5.82
N ARG A 110 2.35 -3.55 7.12
CA ARG A 110 1.46 -3.07 8.18
C ARG A 110 1.13 -1.59 7.98
N ALA A 111 2.12 -0.76 7.67
CA ALA A 111 1.89 0.66 7.37
C ALA A 111 0.93 0.85 6.19
N VAL A 112 1.07 0.06 5.12
CA VAL A 112 0.16 0.07 3.96
C VAL A 112 -1.26 -0.29 4.38
N CYS A 113 -1.45 -1.37 5.13
CA CYS A 113 -2.77 -1.85 5.55
C CYS A 113 -3.49 -0.86 6.49
N GLU A 114 -2.78 -0.26 7.44
CA GLU A 114 -3.33 0.71 8.38
C GLU A 114 -3.79 2.00 7.70
N VAL A 115 -3.00 2.50 6.74
CA VAL A 115 -3.32 3.72 5.98
C VAL A 115 -4.46 3.49 5.00
N LEU A 116 -4.57 2.27 4.43
CA LEU A 116 -5.66 1.86 3.54
C LEU A 116 -7.00 1.66 4.29
N GLY A 117 -6.94 1.41 5.60
CA GLY A 117 -8.10 1.13 6.44
C GLY A 117 -8.45 -0.35 6.59
N ILE A 118 -7.54 -1.25 6.21
CA ILE A 118 -7.72 -2.68 6.46
C ILE A 118 -7.62 -2.94 7.96
N LYS A 119 -8.59 -3.69 8.49
CA LYS A 119 -8.65 -4.06 9.92
C LYS A 119 -8.15 -5.48 10.17
N ASP A 120 -8.42 -6.40 9.24
CA ASP A 120 -8.11 -7.82 9.40
C ASP A 120 -7.42 -8.37 8.16
N ILE A 121 -6.15 -8.75 8.28
CA ILE A 121 -5.35 -9.31 7.22
C ILE A 121 -4.14 -10.06 7.77
N VAL A 122 -3.76 -11.14 7.09
CA VAL A 122 -2.50 -11.83 7.35
C VAL A 122 -1.60 -11.68 6.14
N ALA A 123 -0.41 -11.13 6.34
CA ALA A 123 0.55 -10.88 5.28
C ALA A 123 1.94 -11.42 5.63
N LYS A 124 2.57 -12.07 4.64
CA LYS A 124 3.94 -12.56 4.78
C LYS A 124 4.79 -12.13 3.59
N SER A 125 5.91 -11.50 3.87
CA SER A 125 6.95 -11.26 2.87
C SER A 125 7.80 -12.54 2.71
N LEU A 126 7.93 -13.00 1.47
CA LEU A 126 8.62 -14.25 1.09
C LEU A 126 9.92 -14.01 0.32
N GLY A 127 10.21 -12.76 -0.03
CA GLY A 127 11.38 -12.38 -0.82
C GLY A 127 12.33 -11.49 -0.03
N THR A 128 12.69 -10.38 -0.63
CA THR A 128 13.61 -9.40 -0.02
C THR A 128 13.02 -8.67 1.18
N ALA A 129 13.88 -8.24 2.08
CA ALA A 129 13.52 -7.34 3.18
C ALA A 129 13.54 -5.85 2.79
N ASN A 130 13.92 -5.49 1.55
CA ASN A 130 13.96 -4.10 1.09
C ASN A 130 12.55 -3.48 1.10
N PRO A 131 12.29 -2.44 1.94
CA PRO A 131 10.97 -1.84 2.09
C PRO A 131 10.36 -1.34 0.78
N HIS A 132 11.16 -0.81 -0.14
CA HIS A 132 10.70 -0.33 -1.45
C HIS A 132 10.08 -1.47 -2.28
N ASN A 133 10.78 -2.60 -2.37
CA ASN A 133 10.30 -3.75 -3.15
C ASN A 133 9.09 -4.41 -2.49
N VAL A 134 9.10 -4.51 -1.16
CA VAL A 134 7.99 -5.09 -0.38
C VAL A 134 6.71 -4.28 -0.56
N ILE A 135 6.79 -2.94 -0.44
CA ILE A 135 5.62 -2.07 -0.62
C ILE A 135 5.11 -2.11 -2.06
N ARG A 136 5.98 -2.08 -3.07
CA ARG A 136 5.58 -2.20 -4.47
C ARG A 136 4.91 -3.54 -4.77
N ALA A 137 5.47 -4.63 -4.23
CA ALA A 137 4.87 -5.96 -4.34
C ALA A 137 3.48 -6.01 -3.67
N CYS A 138 3.33 -5.39 -2.50
CA CYS A 138 2.06 -5.27 -1.79
C CYS A 138 1.03 -4.50 -2.63
N MET A 139 1.40 -3.35 -3.19
CA MET A 139 0.51 -2.57 -4.06
C MET A 139 0.09 -3.35 -5.31
N LYS A 140 1.03 -4.02 -5.98
CA LYS A 140 0.71 -4.87 -7.13
C LYS A 140 -0.24 -6.01 -6.75
N ALA A 141 -0.09 -6.60 -5.56
CA ALA A 141 -1.01 -7.60 -5.04
C ALA A 141 -2.41 -6.99 -4.87
N LEU A 142 -2.53 -5.89 -4.13
CA LEU A 142 -3.80 -5.22 -3.86
C LEU A 142 -4.54 -4.77 -5.13
N LEU A 143 -3.81 -4.34 -6.16
CA LEU A 143 -4.38 -3.96 -7.46
C LEU A 143 -4.87 -5.16 -8.28
N LYS A 144 -4.27 -6.32 -8.09
CA LYS A 144 -4.66 -7.56 -8.80
C LYS A 144 -5.93 -8.21 -8.24
N GLN A 145 -6.42 -7.76 -7.08
CA GLN A 145 -7.61 -8.36 -6.51
C GLN A 145 -8.85 -8.08 -7.36
N ASN A 146 -9.68 -9.10 -7.50
CA ASN A 146 -10.94 -9.03 -8.21
C ASN A 146 -12.09 -8.90 -7.21
N SER A 147 -12.79 -7.77 -7.25
CA SER A 147 -14.06 -7.61 -6.53
C SER A 147 -15.19 -8.38 -7.24
N PRO A 148 -16.24 -8.81 -6.52
CA PRO A 148 -17.41 -9.43 -7.15
C PRO A 148 -18.02 -8.55 -8.25
N LYS A 149 -17.97 -7.22 -8.07
CA LYS A 149 -18.42 -6.23 -9.06
C LYS A 149 -17.60 -6.31 -10.36
N ASN A 150 -16.27 -6.41 -10.25
CA ASN A 150 -15.41 -6.54 -11.43
C ASN A 150 -15.64 -7.87 -12.16
N ILE A 151 -15.81 -8.97 -11.39
CA ILE A 151 -16.08 -10.28 -11.96
C ILE A 151 -17.46 -10.30 -12.66
N SER A 152 -18.47 -9.65 -12.09
CA SER A 152 -19.79 -9.47 -12.67
C SER A 152 -19.71 -8.80 -14.05
N LEU A 153 -18.97 -7.71 -14.13
CA LEU A 153 -18.75 -6.99 -15.40
C LEU A 153 -18.00 -7.86 -16.43
N MET A 154 -16.96 -8.57 -16.02
CA MET A 154 -16.18 -9.43 -16.93
C MET A 154 -16.97 -10.62 -17.45
N ARG A 155 -17.87 -11.19 -16.63
CA ARG A 155 -18.63 -12.41 -16.96
C ARG A 155 -20.05 -12.12 -17.43
N ASN A 156 -20.49 -10.88 -17.44
CA ASN A 156 -21.84 -10.44 -17.73
C ASN A 156 -22.91 -11.21 -16.91
N LYS A 157 -22.65 -11.42 -15.60
CA LYS A 157 -23.53 -12.13 -14.67
C LYS A 157 -23.95 -11.23 -13.52
N LYS A 158 -25.06 -11.56 -12.86
CA LYS A 158 -25.52 -10.84 -11.67
C LYS A 158 -24.55 -11.05 -10.50
N ILE A 159 -24.36 -10.03 -9.66
CA ILE A 159 -23.47 -10.09 -8.50
C ILE A 159 -23.93 -11.18 -7.51
N SER A 160 -25.24 -11.39 -7.32
CA SER A 160 -25.80 -12.43 -6.46
C SER A 160 -25.32 -13.84 -6.86
N GLU A 161 -25.36 -14.19 -8.13
CA GLU A 161 -24.89 -15.47 -8.64
C GLU A 161 -23.40 -15.73 -8.40
N ILE A 162 -22.59 -14.64 -8.35
CA ILE A 162 -21.15 -14.75 -8.11
C ILE A 162 -20.86 -14.93 -6.61
N ILE A 163 -21.67 -14.32 -5.75
CA ILE A 163 -21.51 -14.41 -4.30
C ILE A 163 -21.96 -15.78 -3.81
N GLU A 164 -23.09 -16.31 -4.28
CA GLU A 164 -23.62 -17.64 -3.93
C GLU A 164 -22.65 -18.78 -4.27
N LYS A 165 -21.91 -18.65 -5.39
CA LYS A 165 -20.89 -19.64 -5.81
C LYS A 165 -19.54 -19.48 -5.12
N ARG A 166 -19.43 -18.60 -4.14
CA ARG A 166 -18.18 -18.31 -3.45
C ARG A 166 -17.96 -19.20 -2.23
N GLY A 167 -18.92 -20.10 -1.93
CA GLY A 167 -18.92 -21.15 -0.91
C GLY A 167 -17.76 -21.19 0.04
#